data_accfa0efb1924d71a9b670b910a9a2d6
#
_entry.id   accfa0efb1924d71a9b670b910a9a2d6
#
_cell.length_a   1.000
_cell.length_b   1.000
_cell.length_c   1.000
_cell.angle_alpha   90.00
_cell.angle_beta   90.00
_cell.angle_gamma   90.00
#
_symmetry.space_group_name_H-M   'P 1'
#
loop_
_entity.id
_entity.type
_entity.pdbx_description
1 polymer ?
#
loop_
_entity_poly.entity_id
_entity_poly.type
_entity_poly.pdbx_seq_one_letter_code
_entity_poly.pdbx_strand_id
1 'polypeptide(L)'
;MNLVSFDVFRTLGFPNTTVLKSQDIFQHKELLSHADWVLYPEYWQLNALVYGLNCRVFPSEASYRIGHDKVKMTRAFELVAPAHTPWTIIENNCAEARERLWDLMPLPFVAKLPKASMGEGVWLISSRQDWQQYCEKTSVLYVQEYLPIDRDVRVVIVGDKVITAYWRTQSDRGFYNNVAQGGRIDHSPVPAAATDLALRLARQLGVNHAGFDIALVGDHPYVLEFNRLFGNQGLEGGQALKAAILDYLQTNAQPDDSDPEGPQPVWPIAV
;
A
#
# COMPACT_ATOMS: atom_id res chain seq x y z
N MET A 1 14.40 -14.85 17.71
CA MET A 1 13.70 -13.67 17.21
C MET A 1 12.44 -13.45 18.06
N ASN A 2 12.37 -12.32 18.76
CA ASN A 2 11.26 -11.90 19.60
C ASN A 2 10.37 -10.93 18.84
N LEU A 3 9.09 -11.26 18.71
CA LEU A 3 8.12 -10.47 17.95
C LEU A 3 7.11 -9.83 18.88
N VAL A 4 6.76 -8.58 18.63
CA VAL A 4 5.61 -7.93 19.24
C VAL A 4 4.63 -7.57 18.13
N SER A 5 3.35 -7.87 18.31
CA SER A 5 2.31 -7.62 17.28
C SER A 5 1.16 -6.82 17.83
N PHE A 6 0.62 -5.92 17.01
CA PHE A 6 -0.63 -5.20 17.26
C PHE A 6 -1.82 -5.78 16.46
N ASP A 7 -1.59 -6.85 15.66
CA ASP A 7 -2.65 -7.54 14.93
C ASP A 7 -2.57 -9.07 15.16
N VAL A 8 -3.43 -9.57 16.05
CA VAL A 8 -3.47 -10.98 16.40
C VAL A 8 -3.84 -11.88 15.21
N PHE A 9 -4.72 -11.41 14.32
CA PHE A 9 -5.22 -12.24 13.23
C PHE A 9 -4.14 -12.44 12.15
N ARG A 10 -3.36 -11.40 11.84
CA ARG A 10 -2.28 -11.46 10.86
C ARG A 10 -1.05 -12.21 11.36
N THR A 11 -0.89 -12.29 12.68
CA THR A 11 0.27 -12.97 13.29
C THR A 11 -0.10 -14.27 14.00
N LEU A 12 -1.31 -14.78 13.77
CA LEU A 12 -1.75 -16.04 14.36
C LEU A 12 -0.80 -17.19 13.99
N GLY A 13 -0.20 -17.81 15.03
CA GLY A 13 0.75 -18.89 14.89
C GLY A 13 2.15 -18.47 14.41
N PHE A 14 2.53 -17.19 14.54
CA PHE A 14 3.92 -16.77 14.46
C PHE A 14 4.63 -17.18 15.76
N PRO A 15 5.86 -17.73 15.68
CA PRO A 15 6.59 -18.15 16.88
C PRO A 15 7.01 -16.93 17.70
N ASN A 16 7.14 -17.09 19.02
CA ASN A 16 7.67 -16.09 19.96
C ASN A 16 7.06 -14.71 19.78
N THR A 17 5.74 -14.64 19.59
CA THR A 17 5.02 -13.39 19.35
C THR A 17 4.19 -13.00 20.55
N THR A 18 4.50 -11.84 21.12
CA THR A 18 3.64 -11.19 22.13
C THR A 18 2.65 -10.26 21.45
N VAL A 19 1.36 -10.44 21.70
CA VAL A 19 0.32 -9.59 21.14
C VAL A 19 -0.07 -8.52 22.15
N LEU A 20 -0.07 -7.26 21.70
CA LEU A 20 -0.47 -6.09 22.50
C LEU A 20 -1.71 -5.42 21.89
N LYS A 21 -2.52 -4.79 22.73
CA LYS A 21 -3.54 -3.86 22.24
C LYS A 21 -2.89 -2.54 21.87
N SER A 22 -3.41 -1.87 20.84
CA SER A 22 -2.82 -0.64 20.32
C SER A 22 -2.70 0.47 21.38
N GLN A 23 -3.66 0.60 22.28
CA GLN A 23 -3.65 1.61 23.35
C GLN A 23 -2.57 1.37 24.42
N ASP A 24 -2.05 0.16 24.53
CA ASP A 24 -1.13 -0.22 25.62
C ASP A 24 0.35 0.06 25.28
N ILE A 25 0.64 0.63 24.11
CA ILE A 25 2.00 0.91 23.61
C ILE A 25 2.90 1.62 24.64
N PHE A 26 2.36 2.60 25.38
CA PHE A 26 3.14 3.38 26.34
C PHE A 26 3.44 2.62 27.66
N GLN A 27 2.69 1.55 27.94
CA GLN A 27 2.89 0.71 29.12
C GLN A 27 3.95 -0.37 28.91
N HIS A 28 4.26 -0.69 27.62
CA HIS A 28 5.16 -1.78 27.22
C HIS A 28 6.43 -1.31 26.50
N LYS A 29 6.96 -0.14 26.88
CA LYS A 29 8.12 0.47 26.23
C LYS A 29 9.35 -0.45 26.20
N GLU A 30 9.67 -1.07 27.34
CA GLU A 30 10.83 -1.98 27.45
C GLU A 30 10.65 -3.21 26.54
N LEU A 31 9.47 -3.82 26.54
CA LEU A 31 9.19 -4.95 25.66
C LEU A 31 9.34 -4.58 24.18
N LEU A 32 8.83 -3.41 23.80
CA LEU A 32 8.89 -2.91 22.43
C LEU A 32 10.32 -2.57 21.98
N SER A 33 11.11 -1.94 22.86
CA SER A 33 12.50 -1.58 22.55
C SER A 33 13.44 -2.79 22.41
N HIS A 34 13.10 -3.94 23.04
CA HIS A 34 13.85 -5.19 22.97
C HIS A 34 13.29 -6.20 21.96
N ALA A 35 12.24 -5.83 21.22
CA ALA A 35 11.69 -6.66 20.16
C ALA A 35 12.56 -6.60 18.91
N ASP A 36 12.85 -7.77 18.30
CA ASP A 36 13.51 -7.81 16.99
C ASP A 36 12.65 -7.14 15.91
N TRP A 37 11.33 -7.29 16.03
CA TRP A 37 10.37 -6.66 15.15
C TRP A 37 9.06 -6.32 15.86
N VAL A 38 8.49 -5.16 15.51
CA VAL A 38 7.12 -4.76 15.87
C VAL A 38 6.23 -4.89 14.63
N LEU A 39 5.24 -5.79 14.71
CA LEU A 39 4.43 -6.20 13.57
C LEU A 39 3.09 -5.50 13.56
N TYR A 40 2.69 -5.05 12.37
CA TYR A 40 1.37 -4.48 12.08
C TYR A 40 0.92 -3.38 13.06
N PRO A 41 1.77 -2.40 13.37
CA PRO A 41 1.32 -1.26 14.18
C PRO A 41 0.21 -0.49 13.46
N GLU A 42 -0.57 0.27 14.21
CA GLU A 42 -1.45 1.26 13.62
C GLU A 42 -0.67 2.48 13.12
N TYR A 43 -1.24 3.22 12.16
CA TYR A 43 -0.55 4.36 11.55
C TYR A 43 -0.10 5.41 12.56
N TRP A 44 -0.90 5.69 13.59
CA TRP A 44 -0.59 6.69 14.62
C TRP A 44 0.57 6.28 15.54
N GLN A 45 0.85 4.96 15.66
CA GLN A 45 1.93 4.43 16.50
C GLN A 45 3.32 4.60 15.87
N LEU A 46 3.40 4.76 14.54
CA LEU A 46 4.66 4.73 13.79
C LEU A 46 5.71 5.70 14.33
N ASN A 47 5.34 6.96 14.61
CA ASN A 47 6.30 7.93 15.08
C ASN A 47 6.90 7.55 16.45
N ALA A 48 6.06 7.05 17.35
CA ALA A 48 6.51 6.61 18.66
C ALA A 48 7.42 5.37 18.57
N LEU A 49 7.06 4.41 17.71
CA LEU A 49 7.83 3.18 17.53
C LEU A 49 9.14 3.43 16.79
N VAL A 50 9.10 4.08 15.65
CA VAL A 50 10.26 4.24 14.76
C VAL A 50 11.24 5.28 15.31
N TYR A 51 10.74 6.46 15.68
CA TYR A 51 11.60 7.58 16.09
C TYR A 51 11.76 7.71 17.60
N GLY A 52 10.77 7.26 18.39
CA GLY A 52 10.82 7.33 19.85
C GLY A 52 11.51 6.13 20.50
N LEU A 53 11.28 4.93 19.96
CA LEU A 53 11.82 3.68 20.53
C LEU A 53 12.83 2.99 19.61
N ASN A 54 13.12 3.52 18.42
CA ASN A 54 14.00 2.91 17.41
C ASN A 54 13.57 1.47 17.02
N CYS A 55 12.29 1.18 17.11
CA CYS A 55 11.77 -0.14 16.76
C CYS A 55 11.81 -0.38 15.25
N ARG A 56 12.16 -1.60 14.88
CA ARG A 56 11.96 -2.08 13.51
C ARG A 56 10.51 -2.49 13.33
N VAL A 57 9.85 -1.93 12.34
CA VAL A 57 8.43 -2.20 12.08
C VAL A 57 8.21 -2.99 10.80
N PHE A 58 7.22 -3.87 10.81
CA PHE A 58 6.76 -4.56 9.62
C PHE A 58 5.22 -4.49 9.56
N PRO A 59 4.60 -4.12 8.43
CA PRO A 59 5.22 -3.58 7.21
C PRO A 59 6.13 -2.37 7.43
N SER A 60 7.02 -2.07 6.47
CA SER A 60 7.97 -0.96 6.55
C SER A 60 7.28 0.39 6.74
N GLU A 61 7.98 1.36 7.33
CA GLU A 61 7.48 2.73 7.44
C GLU A 61 7.06 3.28 6.08
N ALA A 62 7.83 3.01 5.01
CA ALA A 62 7.50 3.40 3.65
C ALA A 62 6.15 2.82 3.18
N SER A 63 5.88 1.54 3.49
CA SER A 63 4.58 0.92 3.20
C SER A 63 3.42 1.68 3.85
N TYR A 64 3.62 2.16 5.08
CA TYR A 64 2.62 2.97 5.79
C TYR A 64 2.49 4.39 5.23
N ARG A 65 3.62 5.10 5.08
CA ARG A 65 3.63 6.51 4.71
C ARG A 65 3.10 6.76 3.30
N ILE A 66 3.50 5.91 2.36
CA ILE A 66 3.08 6.00 0.96
C ILE A 66 1.67 5.42 0.79
N GLY A 67 1.39 4.25 1.39
CA GLY A 67 0.13 3.52 1.24
C GLY A 67 -1.07 4.12 1.96
N HIS A 68 -0.89 5.21 2.72
CA HIS A 68 -1.98 5.82 3.48
C HIS A 68 -2.84 6.80 2.67
N ASP A 69 -2.30 7.37 1.60
CA ASP A 69 -2.92 8.47 0.86
C ASP A 69 -2.60 8.35 -0.64
N LYS A 70 -3.64 8.33 -1.48
CA LYS A 70 -3.50 8.19 -2.94
C LYS A 70 -2.66 9.30 -3.57
N VAL A 71 -2.72 10.52 -3.04
CA VAL A 71 -1.91 11.65 -3.53
C VAL A 71 -0.43 11.38 -3.33
N LYS A 72 -0.04 10.95 -2.12
CA LYS A 72 1.37 10.61 -1.81
C LYS A 72 1.86 9.44 -2.65
N MET A 73 1.00 8.43 -2.80
CA MET A 73 1.29 7.21 -3.56
C MET A 73 1.52 7.55 -5.04
N THR A 74 0.61 8.27 -5.67
CA THR A 74 0.72 8.64 -7.08
C THR A 74 1.94 9.50 -7.34
N ARG A 75 2.22 10.51 -6.51
CA ARG A 75 3.42 11.34 -6.64
C ARG A 75 4.72 10.54 -6.51
N ALA A 76 4.73 9.51 -5.65
CA ALA A 76 5.86 8.60 -5.58
C ALA A 76 6.01 7.77 -6.87
N PHE A 77 4.90 7.27 -7.42
CA PHE A 77 4.91 6.51 -8.68
C PHE A 77 5.35 7.38 -9.86
N GLU A 78 4.86 8.61 -9.98
CA GLU A 78 5.23 9.57 -11.02
C GLU A 78 6.75 9.83 -11.06
N LEU A 79 7.41 9.81 -9.90
CA LEU A 79 8.86 10.02 -9.83
C LEU A 79 9.67 8.77 -10.19
N VAL A 80 9.22 7.58 -9.79
CA VAL A 80 10.02 6.35 -9.97
C VAL A 80 9.60 5.53 -11.20
N ALA A 81 8.38 5.71 -11.68
CA ALA A 81 7.84 4.99 -12.83
C ALA A 81 6.85 5.85 -13.66
N PRO A 82 7.25 7.03 -14.17
CA PRO A 82 6.33 7.94 -14.84
C PRO A 82 5.62 7.31 -16.05
N ALA A 83 6.32 6.47 -16.82
CA ALA A 83 5.72 5.77 -17.97
C ALA A 83 4.69 4.71 -17.59
N HIS A 84 4.63 4.31 -16.33
CA HIS A 84 3.72 3.28 -15.81
C HIS A 84 2.70 3.83 -14.82
N THR A 85 2.64 5.16 -14.69
CA THR A 85 1.65 5.84 -13.87
C THR A 85 0.63 6.48 -14.80
N PRO A 86 -0.68 6.20 -14.66
CA PRO A 86 -1.69 6.83 -15.48
C PRO A 86 -1.63 8.34 -15.35
N TRP A 87 -1.86 9.07 -16.42
CA TRP A 87 -1.87 10.53 -16.40
C TRP A 87 -2.84 11.05 -15.34
N THR A 88 -2.30 11.76 -14.36
CA THR A 88 -3.02 12.18 -13.15
C THR A 88 -2.77 13.66 -12.88
N ILE A 89 -3.82 14.40 -12.51
CA ILE A 89 -3.71 15.78 -12.06
C ILE A 89 -4.30 15.89 -10.66
N ILE A 90 -3.52 16.52 -9.76
CA ILE A 90 -3.88 16.65 -8.35
C ILE A 90 -3.75 18.11 -7.95
N GLU A 91 -4.87 18.74 -7.56
CA GLU A 91 -4.95 20.16 -7.26
C GLU A 91 -5.93 20.49 -6.14
N ASN A 92 -5.85 21.71 -5.61
CA ASN A 92 -6.86 22.21 -4.69
C ASN A 92 -8.21 22.35 -5.39
N ASN A 93 -9.27 22.03 -4.67
CA ASN A 93 -10.61 22.16 -5.17
C ASN A 93 -11.09 23.63 -5.07
N CYS A 94 -10.95 24.37 -6.16
CA CYS A 94 -11.52 25.73 -6.32
C CYS A 94 -12.29 25.81 -7.65
N ALA A 95 -13.04 26.89 -7.85
CA ALA A 95 -13.91 27.07 -9.02
C ALA A 95 -13.10 27.02 -10.34
N GLU A 96 -11.99 27.73 -10.37
CA GLU A 96 -11.09 27.80 -11.53
C GLU A 96 -10.50 26.44 -11.89
N ALA A 97 -10.06 25.66 -10.88
CA ALA A 97 -9.53 24.33 -11.08
C ALA A 97 -10.60 23.36 -11.60
N ARG A 98 -11.83 23.45 -11.09
CA ARG A 98 -12.95 22.61 -11.55
C ARG A 98 -13.24 22.80 -13.04
N GLU A 99 -13.33 24.05 -13.51
CA GLU A 99 -13.59 24.33 -14.93
C GLU A 99 -12.41 23.92 -15.80
N ARG A 100 -11.19 24.27 -15.42
CA ARG A 100 -9.98 23.91 -16.17
C ARG A 100 -9.80 22.39 -16.29
N LEU A 101 -10.00 21.63 -15.22
CA LEU A 101 -9.85 20.17 -15.26
C LEU A 101 -10.96 19.51 -16.08
N TRP A 102 -12.17 20.04 -16.00
CA TRP A 102 -13.28 19.57 -16.85
C TRP A 102 -12.97 19.73 -18.34
N ASP A 103 -12.41 20.87 -18.76
CA ASP A 103 -12.08 21.14 -20.15
C ASP A 103 -10.84 20.38 -20.63
N LEU A 104 -9.91 20.06 -19.71
CA LEU A 104 -8.65 19.40 -20.01
C LEU A 104 -8.76 17.88 -20.10
N MET A 105 -9.56 17.27 -19.21
CA MET A 105 -9.64 15.81 -19.12
C MET A 105 -10.58 15.22 -20.17
N PRO A 106 -10.09 14.25 -21.01
CA PRO A 106 -10.97 13.56 -21.94
C PRO A 106 -12.02 12.71 -21.20
N LEU A 107 -13.27 12.81 -21.64
CA LEU A 107 -14.35 11.99 -21.09
C LEU A 107 -14.36 10.58 -21.71
N PRO A 108 -14.68 9.53 -20.91
CA PRO A 108 -14.77 9.58 -19.46
C PRO A 108 -13.42 9.64 -18.78
N PHE A 109 -13.34 10.17 -17.56
CA PHE A 109 -12.14 10.11 -16.74
C PHE A 109 -12.47 9.60 -15.32
N VAL A 110 -11.43 9.26 -14.55
CA VAL A 110 -11.58 8.75 -13.19
C VAL A 110 -11.27 9.86 -12.18
N ALA A 111 -12.11 10.02 -11.17
CA ALA A 111 -11.85 10.89 -10.05
C ALA A 111 -11.79 10.08 -8.75
N LYS A 112 -10.85 10.42 -7.85
CA LYS A 112 -10.60 9.63 -6.63
C LYS A 112 -10.59 10.52 -5.38
N LEU A 113 -11.13 10.00 -4.28
CA LEU A 113 -10.94 10.60 -2.97
C LEU A 113 -9.57 10.19 -2.41
N PRO A 114 -8.76 11.11 -1.90
CA PRO A 114 -7.37 10.82 -1.46
C PRO A 114 -7.27 9.72 -0.40
N LYS A 115 -8.21 9.63 0.53
CA LYS A 115 -8.18 8.73 1.71
C LYS A 115 -9.35 7.76 1.76
N ALA A 116 -9.86 7.34 0.64
CA ALA A 116 -10.89 6.31 0.58
C ALA A 116 -10.28 4.94 0.26
N SER A 117 -10.87 3.88 0.78
CA SER A 117 -10.48 2.49 0.55
C SER A 117 -11.65 1.66 0.01
N MET A 118 -11.38 0.43 -0.41
CA MET A 118 -12.38 -0.55 -0.88
C MET A 118 -13.24 -0.09 -2.07
N GLY A 119 -12.72 0.84 -2.89
CA GLY A 119 -13.45 1.36 -4.06
C GLY A 119 -14.49 2.44 -3.77
N GLU A 120 -14.77 2.75 -2.51
CA GLU A 120 -15.82 3.73 -2.14
C GLU A 120 -15.50 5.17 -2.55
N GLY A 121 -14.28 5.48 -2.90
CA GLY A 121 -13.84 6.82 -3.28
C GLY A 121 -13.40 6.95 -4.73
N VAL A 122 -13.86 6.08 -5.63
CA VAL A 122 -13.51 6.13 -7.06
C VAL A 122 -14.77 6.42 -7.87
N TRP A 123 -14.69 7.38 -8.77
CA TRP A 123 -15.80 7.89 -9.58
C TRP A 123 -15.44 7.82 -11.05
N LEU A 124 -16.31 7.27 -11.86
CA LEU A 124 -16.25 7.43 -13.31
C LEU A 124 -17.02 8.71 -13.67
N ILE A 125 -16.29 9.69 -14.17
CA ILE A 125 -16.87 10.97 -14.57
C ILE A 125 -17.19 10.90 -16.07
N SER A 126 -18.47 10.84 -16.39
CA SER A 126 -18.98 10.81 -17.76
C SER A 126 -19.85 12.03 -18.08
N SER A 127 -20.25 12.79 -17.06
CA SER A 127 -21.12 13.95 -17.19
C SER A 127 -20.73 15.09 -16.23
N ARG A 128 -21.20 16.31 -16.52
CA ARG A 128 -21.07 17.46 -15.62
C ARG A 128 -21.73 17.20 -14.26
N GLN A 129 -22.77 16.41 -14.20
CA GLN A 129 -23.45 16.06 -12.96
C GLN A 129 -22.55 15.17 -12.08
N ASP A 130 -21.89 14.14 -12.65
CA ASP A 130 -20.92 13.30 -11.93
C ASP A 130 -19.79 14.14 -11.36
N TRP A 131 -19.26 15.06 -12.19
CA TRP A 131 -18.19 15.96 -11.81
C TRP A 131 -18.57 16.87 -10.65
N GLN A 132 -19.74 17.48 -10.67
CA GLN A 132 -20.23 18.31 -9.58
C GLN A 132 -20.38 17.53 -8.28
N GLN A 133 -21.00 16.35 -8.33
CA GLN A 133 -21.16 15.46 -7.17
C GLN A 133 -19.82 15.05 -6.55
N TYR A 134 -18.82 14.75 -7.37
CA TYR A 134 -17.47 14.48 -6.88
C TYR A 134 -16.83 15.71 -6.22
N CYS A 135 -16.90 16.86 -6.86
CA CYS A 135 -16.31 18.10 -6.34
C CYS A 135 -16.87 18.52 -4.97
N GLU A 136 -18.11 18.16 -4.66
CA GLU A 136 -18.74 18.46 -3.35
C GLU A 136 -18.18 17.60 -2.21
N LYS A 137 -17.49 16.49 -2.52
CA LYS A 137 -17.04 15.51 -1.53
C LYS A 137 -15.57 15.62 -1.12
N THR A 138 -14.82 16.51 -1.74
CA THR A 138 -13.38 16.59 -1.51
C THR A 138 -12.86 18.01 -1.53
N SER A 139 -11.81 18.28 -0.75
CA SER A 139 -11.02 19.52 -0.82
C SER A 139 -9.85 19.43 -1.81
N VAL A 140 -9.54 18.24 -2.32
CA VAL A 140 -8.46 17.99 -3.26
C VAL A 140 -9.03 17.28 -4.48
N LEU A 141 -8.93 17.90 -5.64
CA LEU A 141 -9.27 17.29 -6.91
C LEU A 141 -8.14 16.32 -7.30
N TYR A 142 -8.48 15.04 -7.38
CA TYR A 142 -7.62 13.98 -7.91
C TYR A 142 -8.31 13.41 -9.14
N VAL A 143 -7.84 13.75 -10.32
CA VAL A 143 -8.37 13.26 -11.59
C VAL A 143 -7.31 12.48 -12.35
N GLN A 144 -7.73 11.40 -12.98
CA GLN A 144 -6.85 10.46 -13.66
C GLN A 144 -7.50 10.02 -14.98
N GLU A 145 -6.69 9.79 -16.00
CA GLU A 145 -7.17 9.24 -17.26
C GLU A 145 -7.92 7.91 -17.04
N TYR A 146 -8.92 7.67 -17.87
CA TYR A 146 -9.61 6.40 -17.91
C TYR A 146 -8.79 5.37 -18.71
N LEU A 147 -8.44 4.27 -18.05
CA LEU A 147 -7.83 3.15 -18.73
C LEU A 147 -8.94 2.16 -19.15
N PRO A 148 -9.03 1.78 -20.45
CA PRO A 148 -10.06 0.89 -20.96
C PRO A 148 -9.74 -0.57 -20.61
N ILE A 149 -9.89 -0.92 -19.35
CA ILE A 149 -9.61 -2.25 -18.79
C ILE A 149 -10.86 -2.88 -18.23
N ASP A 150 -11.02 -4.20 -18.36
CA ASP A 150 -12.07 -5.04 -17.78
C ASP A 150 -11.60 -5.82 -16.54
N ARG A 151 -10.28 -5.82 -16.29
CA ARG A 151 -9.63 -6.52 -15.18
C ARG A 151 -8.30 -5.88 -14.84
N ASP A 152 -7.81 -6.17 -13.65
CA ASP A 152 -6.47 -5.81 -13.20
C ASP A 152 -5.75 -7.02 -12.59
N VAL A 153 -4.44 -6.90 -12.41
CA VAL A 153 -3.61 -7.91 -11.73
C VAL A 153 -3.34 -7.45 -10.31
N ARG A 154 -3.70 -8.28 -9.32
CA ARG A 154 -3.20 -8.15 -7.95
C ARG A 154 -1.88 -8.88 -7.84
N VAL A 155 -0.80 -8.16 -7.50
CA VAL A 155 0.53 -8.71 -7.23
C VAL A 155 0.83 -8.56 -5.75
N VAL A 156 0.96 -9.67 -5.02
CA VAL A 156 1.27 -9.69 -3.59
C VAL A 156 2.77 -9.84 -3.38
N ILE A 157 3.37 -8.90 -2.63
CA ILE A 157 4.81 -8.83 -2.39
C ILE A 157 5.10 -8.89 -0.89
N VAL A 158 6.13 -9.66 -0.53
CA VAL A 158 6.79 -9.62 0.77
C VAL A 158 8.30 -9.50 0.54
N GLY A 159 8.91 -8.45 1.08
CA GLY A 159 10.30 -8.12 0.80
C GLY A 159 10.53 -7.84 -0.69
N ASP A 160 11.39 -8.64 -1.29
CA ASP A 160 11.75 -8.60 -2.70
C ASP A 160 11.16 -9.77 -3.52
N LYS A 161 10.17 -10.48 -2.95
CA LYS A 161 9.56 -11.68 -3.56
C LYS A 161 8.10 -11.44 -3.90
N VAL A 162 7.68 -11.87 -5.09
CA VAL A 162 6.27 -12.04 -5.43
C VAL A 162 5.78 -13.35 -4.79
N ILE A 163 4.77 -13.26 -3.95
CA ILE A 163 4.18 -14.41 -3.27
C ILE A 163 3.09 -15.05 -4.13
N THR A 164 2.28 -14.21 -4.75
CA THR A 164 1.25 -14.62 -5.71
C THR A 164 0.89 -13.46 -6.61
N ALA A 165 0.38 -13.77 -7.80
CA ALA A 165 -0.23 -12.80 -8.68
C ALA A 165 -1.46 -13.44 -9.34
N TYR A 166 -2.56 -12.68 -9.44
CA TYR A 166 -3.81 -13.16 -10.00
C TYR A 166 -4.62 -12.01 -10.59
N TRP A 167 -5.46 -12.33 -11.56
CA TRP A 167 -6.41 -11.39 -12.15
C TRP A 167 -7.60 -11.16 -11.23
N ARG A 168 -8.09 -9.94 -11.21
CA ARG A 168 -9.38 -9.57 -10.65
C ARG A 168 -10.23 -9.00 -11.77
N THR A 169 -11.36 -9.62 -12.02
CA THR A 169 -12.33 -9.17 -13.02
C THR A 169 -13.43 -8.34 -12.37
N GLN A 170 -14.02 -7.46 -13.15
CA GLN A 170 -15.14 -6.64 -12.69
C GLN A 170 -16.33 -7.52 -12.26
N SER A 171 -17.10 -7.03 -11.29
CA SER A 171 -18.40 -7.58 -10.99
C SER A 171 -19.40 -7.18 -12.09
N ASP A 172 -20.46 -7.98 -12.28
CA ASP A 172 -21.55 -7.68 -13.21
C ASP A 172 -22.29 -6.34 -12.91
N ARG A 173 -21.90 -5.64 -11.84
CA ARG A 173 -22.59 -4.44 -11.33
C ARG A 173 -21.78 -3.14 -11.42
N GLY A 174 -20.66 -3.08 -12.14
CA GLY A 174 -19.99 -1.77 -12.32
C GLY A 174 -18.49 -1.76 -12.52
N PHE A 175 -17.94 -0.57 -12.53
CA PHE A 175 -16.57 -0.15 -12.87
C PHE A 175 -15.47 -0.72 -11.93
N TYR A 176 -15.82 -1.44 -10.86
CA TYR A 176 -14.87 -1.84 -9.80
C TYR A 176 -14.39 -3.28 -9.92
N ASN A 177 -13.07 -3.48 -9.91
CA ASN A 177 -12.43 -4.82 -9.90
C ASN A 177 -12.23 -5.38 -8.48
N ASN A 178 -12.75 -4.69 -7.45
CA ASN A 178 -12.55 -5.10 -6.08
C ASN A 178 -13.39 -6.34 -5.72
N VAL A 179 -12.71 -7.41 -5.27
CA VAL A 179 -13.36 -8.67 -4.85
C VAL A 179 -14.37 -8.46 -3.72
N ALA A 180 -14.13 -7.50 -2.82
CA ALA A 180 -15.09 -7.13 -1.76
C ALA A 180 -16.41 -6.56 -2.31
N GLN A 181 -16.44 -6.11 -3.57
CA GLN A 181 -17.61 -5.60 -4.28
C GLN A 181 -18.14 -6.58 -5.35
N GLY A 182 -17.77 -7.87 -5.27
CA GLY A 182 -18.27 -8.92 -6.15
C GLY A 182 -17.38 -9.23 -7.35
N GLY A 183 -16.17 -8.69 -7.42
CA GLY A 183 -15.16 -9.08 -8.41
C GLY A 183 -14.76 -10.55 -8.25
N ARG A 184 -14.40 -11.21 -9.35
CA ARG A 184 -13.95 -12.61 -9.36
C ARG A 184 -12.44 -12.68 -9.46
N ILE A 185 -11.86 -13.73 -8.85
CA ILE A 185 -10.44 -14.06 -8.93
C ILE A 185 -10.25 -15.10 -10.03
N ASP A 186 -9.24 -14.87 -10.87
CA ASP A 186 -8.79 -15.80 -11.90
C ASP A 186 -7.27 -15.99 -11.75
N HIS A 187 -6.86 -17.24 -11.53
CA HIS A 187 -5.46 -17.65 -11.36
C HIS A 187 -4.76 -18.02 -12.69
N SER A 188 -5.35 -17.64 -13.82
CA SER A 188 -4.67 -17.75 -15.11
C SER A 188 -3.32 -17.03 -15.08
N PRO A 189 -2.35 -17.45 -15.90
CA PRO A 189 -1.03 -16.82 -15.94
C PRO A 189 -1.12 -15.30 -16.14
N VAL A 190 -0.39 -14.55 -15.33
CA VAL A 190 -0.30 -13.10 -15.47
C VAL A 190 0.97 -12.72 -16.25
N PRO A 191 0.97 -11.64 -17.03
CA PRO A 191 2.16 -11.18 -17.73
C PRO A 191 3.28 -10.80 -16.77
N ALA A 192 4.52 -11.20 -17.06
CA ALA A 192 5.71 -10.87 -16.26
C ALA A 192 5.88 -9.35 -16.09
N ALA A 193 5.50 -8.56 -17.09
CA ALA A 193 5.56 -7.10 -17.02
C ALA A 193 4.81 -6.51 -15.80
N ALA A 194 3.70 -7.15 -15.37
CA ALA A 194 2.95 -6.70 -14.19
C ALA A 194 3.71 -7.01 -12.88
N THR A 195 4.26 -8.22 -12.75
CA THR A 195 5.03 -8.63 -11.57
C THR A 195 6.35 -7.89 -11.46
N ASP A 196 7.04 -7.67 -12.59
CA ASP A 196 8.31 -6.95 -12.65
C ASP A 196 8.12 -5.47 -12.27
N LEU A 197 7.05 -4.83 -12.76
CA LEU A 197 6.71 -3.46 -12.37
C LEU A 197 6.47 -3.36 -10.86
N ALA A 198 5.65 -4.26 -10.29
CA ALA A 198 5.35 -4.26 -8.87
C ALA A 198 6.59 -4.46 -8.01
N LEU A 199 7.47 -5.42 -8.36
CA LEU A 199 8.75 -5.65 -7.66
C LEU A 199 9.69 -4.45 -7.75
N ARG A 200 9.81 -3.84 -8.93
CA ARG A 200 10.62 -2.64 -9.11
C ARG A 200 10.14 -1.50 -8.22
N LEU A 201 8.83 -1.24 -8.20
CA LEU A 201 8.23 -0.21 -7.35
C LEU A 201 8.44 -0.50 -5.86
N ALA A 202 8.21 -1.75 -5.44
CA ALA A 202 8.41 -2.17 -4.06
C ALA A 202 9.85 -1.89 -3.59
N ARG A 203 10.85 -2.29 -4.38
CA ARG A 203 12.27 -2.05 -4.08
C ARG A 203 12.64 -0.57 -4.06
N GLN A 204 12.25 0.19 -5.09
CA GLN A 204 12.60 1.61 -5.19
C GLN A 204 11.97 2.47 -4.09
N LEU A 205 10.77 2.10 -3.65
CA LEU A 205 10.02 2.85 -2.63
C LEU A 205 10.22 2.31 -1.20
N GLY A 206 10.97 1.22 -1.03
CA GLY A 206 11.16 0.57 0.28
C GLY A 206 9.88 -0.07 0.84
N VAL A 207 8.94 -0.43 -0.04
CA VAL A 207 7.68 -1.09 0.32
C VAL A 207 7.93 -2.59 0.42
N ASN A 208 7.86 -3.15 1.62
CA ASN A 208 8.22 -4.55 1.87
C ASN A 208 7.02 -5.49 2.12
N HIS A 209 5.80 -4.96 2.11
CA HIS A 209 4.58 -5.74 2.24
C HIS A 209 3.43 -4.99 1.58
N ALA A 210 2.96 -5.49 0.46
CA ALA A 210 1.87 -4.86 -0.28
C ALA A 210 1.18 -5.81 -1.26
N GLY A 211 -0.09 -5.52 -1.55
CA GLY A 211 -0.78 -5.98 -2.74
C GLY A 211 -0.87 -4.82 -3.74
N PHE A 212 -0.08 -4.89 -4.82
CA PHE A 212 -0.13 -3.92 -5.91
C PHE A 212 -1.27 -4.23 -6.87
N ASP A 213 -1.92 -3.20 -7.37
CA ASP A 213 -2.97 -3.27 -8.38
C ASP A 213 -2.40 -2.73 -9.70
N ILE A 214 -2.21 -3.62 -10.66
CA ILE A 214 -1.60 -3.33 -11.97
C ILE A 214 -2.63 -3.51 -13.07
N ALA A 215 -2.92 -2.45 -13.81
CA ALA A 215 -3.71 -2.50 -15.03
C ALA A 215 -2.82 -2.81 -16.23
N LEU A 216 -3.39 -3.45 -17.26
CA LEU A 216 -2.71 -3.69 -18.53
C LEU A 216 -3.56 -3.08 -19.66
N VAL A 217 -2.96 -2.18 -20.42
CA VAL A 217 -3.55 -1.63 -21.64
C VAL A 217 -2.69 -2.15 -22.81
N GLY A 218 -3.23 -3.12 -23.54
CA GLY A 218 -2.40 -3.98 -24.38
C GLY A 218 -1.36 -4.72 -23.52
N ASP A 219 -0.08 -4.60 -23.88
CA ASP A 219 1.03 -5.20 -23.12
C ASP A 219 1.67 -4.22 -22.13
N HIS A 220 1.18 -2.97 -22.03
CA HIS A 220 1.77 -1.95 -21.19
C HIS A 220 1.15 -1.96 -19.79
N PRO A 221 1.95 -2.19 -18.72
CA PRO A 221 1.46 -2.19 -17.36
C PRO A 221 1.40 -0.78 -16.76
N TYR A 222 0.31 -0.49 -16.06
CA TYR A 222 0.09 0.73 -15.27
C TYR A 222 -0.13 0.37 -13.81
N VAL A 223 0.57 1.03 -12.89
CA VAL A 223 0.29 0.90 -11.46
C VAL A 223 -0.89 1.79 -11.08
N LEU A 224 -1.92 1.20 -10.48
CA LEU A 224 -3.10 1.92 -10.01
C LEU A 224 -2.95 2.37 -8.55
N GLU A 225 -2.60 1.42 -7.68
CA GLU A 225 -2.37 1.63 -6.25
C GLU A 225 -1.66 0.43 -5.63
N PHE A 226 -1.26 0.55 -4.37
CA PHE A 226 -0.95 -0.59 -3.55
C PHE A 226 -1.64 -0.49 -2.18
N ASN A 227 -1.94 -1.64 -1.61
CA ASN A 227 -2.53 -1.77 -0.28
C ASN A 227 -1.54 -2.48 0.64
N ARG A 228 -1.08 -1.81 1.71
CA ARG A 228 -0.19 -2.42 2.72
C ARG A 228 -0.87 -3.52 3.53
N LEU A 229 -2.18 -3.40 3.72
CA LEU A 229 -3.03 -4.44 4.31
C LEU A 229 -4.03 -4.87 3.25
N PHE A 230 -3.90 -6.07 2.77
CA PHE A 230 -4.77 -6.65 1.73
C PHE A 230 -5.49 -7.89 2.29
N GLY A 231 -6.61 -8.25 1.66
CA GLY A 231 -7.37 -9.44 2.01
C GLY A 231 -6.67 -10.72 1.56
N ASN A 232 -6.95 -11.82 2.25
CA ASN A 232 -6.37 -13.15 1.95
C ASN A 232 -7.15 -13.88 0.83
N GLN A 233 -8.16 -13.28 0.25
CA GLN A 233 -8.86 -13.81 -0.92
C GLN A 233 -7.87 -13.89 -2.08
N GLY A 234 -7.76 -15.05 -2.73
CA GLY A 234 -6.74 -15.30 -3.75
C GLY A 234 -5.38 -15.78 -3.23
N LEU A 235 -5.21 -15.87 -1.92
CA LEU A 235 -4.10 -16.56 -1.28
C LEU A 235 -4.58 -17.94 -0.85
N GLU A 236 -4.13 -19.00 -1.53
CA GLU A 236 -4.47 -20.37 -1.19
C GLU A 236 -4.04 -20.70 0.24
N GLY A 237 -4.98 -20.62 1.20
CA GLY A 237 -4.79 -20.96 2.61
C GLY A 237 -3.88 -20.05 3.43
N GLY A 238 -3.29 -18.98 2.87
CA GLY A 238 -2.45 -18.00 3.60
C GLY A 238 -1.09 -18.52 4.12
N GLN A 239 -0.79 -19.80 3.97
CA GLN A 239 0.45 -20.40 4.49
C GLN A 239 1.70 -19.88 3.77
N ALA A 240 1.62 -19.70 2.45
CA ALA A 240 2.72 -19.15 1.66
C ALA A 240 3.06 -17.71 2.08
N LEU A 241 2.05 -16.88 2.32
CA LEU A 241 2.23 -15.52 2.81
C LEU A 241 2.89 -15.51 4.19
N LYS A 242 2.40 -16.35 5.12
CA LYS A 242 2.95 -16.48 6.46
C LYS A 242 4.42 -16.91 6.42
N ALA A 243 4.74 -17.95 5.65
CA ALA A 243 6.10 -18.43 5.49
C ALA A 243 7.03 -17.36 4.92
N ALA A 244 6.58 -16.63 3.90
CA ALA A 244 7.34 -15.54 3.29
C ALA A 244 7.59 -14.37 4.26
N ILE A 245 6.61 -14.02 5.10
CA ILE A 245 6.79 -12.98 6.12
C ILE A 245 7.82 -13.43 7.14
N LEU A 246 7.71 -14.65 7.67
CA LEU A 246 8.68 -15.19 8.65
C LEU A 246 10.09 -15.28 8.07
N ASP A 247 10.25 -15.74 6.83
CA ASP A 247 11.52 -15.79 6.12
C ASP A 247 12.11 -14.36 5.96
N TYR A 248 11.29 -13.39 5.55
CA TYR A 248 11.71 -11.99 5.45
C TYR A 248 12.19 -11.44 6.80
N LEU A 249 11.39 -11.63 7.87
CA LEU A 249 11.74 -11.14 9.20
C LEU A 249 13.03 -11.77 9.72
N GLN A 250 13.22 -13.05 9.48
CA GLN A 250 14.41 -13.80 9.90
C GLN A 250 15.66 -13.38 9.13
N THR A 251 15.56 -13.25 7.81
CA THR A 251 16.66 -12.84 6.93
C THR A 251 17.11 -11.41 7.20
N ASN A 252 16.19 -10.54 7.62
CA ASN A 252 16.46 -9.15 7.90
C ASN A 252 16.50 -8.84 9.42
N ALA A 253 16.54 -9.85 10.28
CA ALA A 253 16.85 -9.63 11.69
C ALA A 253 18.27 -9.04 11.80
N GLN A 254 18.51 -8.14 12.79
CA GLN A 254 19.88 -7.71 13.04
C GLN A 254 20.72 -8.94 13.41
N PRO A 255 21.98 -9.01 12.98
CA PRO A 255 22.93 -9.93 13.60
C PRO A 255 22.88 -9.67 15.11
N ASP A 256 22.91 -10.72 15.90
CA ASP A 256 22.99 -10.65 17.36
C ASP A 256 24.19 -9.78 17.72
N ASP A 257 23.97 -8.50 18.07
CA ASP A 257 25.01 -7.57 18.45
C ASP A 257 25.55 -7.96 19.84
N SER A 258 26.21 -9.10 19.88
CA SER A 258 27.11 -9.49 20.98
C SER A 258 28.46 -8.77 20.88
N ASP A 259 28.57 -7.75 20.01
CA ASP A 259 29.75 -6.88 19.93
C ASP A 259 29.46 -5.52 20.62
N PRO A 260 29.98 -5.31 21.86
CA PRO A 260 29.70 -4.10 22.65
C PRO A 260 30.41 -2.84 22.17
N GLU A 261 31.12 -2.84 21.03
CA GLU A 261 31.97 -1.73 20.56
C GLU A 261 31.46 -1.00 19.30
N GLY A 262 30.20 -1.12 18.93
CA GLY A 262 29.62 -0.31 17.87
C GLY A 262 29.56 1.19 18.26
N PRO A 263 29.82 2.15 17.33
CA PRO A 263 29.81 3.57 17.67
C PRO A 263 28.44 4.01 18.15
N GLN A 264 28.38 4.48 19.38
CA GLN A 264 27.19 5.08 19.99
C GLN A 264 26.75 6.30 19.16
N PRO A 265 25.47 6.46 18.82
CA PRO A 265 25.00 7.65 18.12
C PRO A 265 25.22 8.87 19.01
N VAL A 266 26.11 9.77 18.61
CA VAL A 266 26.33 11.06 19.27
C VAL A 266 25.20 12.00 18.84
N TRP A 267 24.23 12.21 19.71
CA TRP A 267 23.22 13.24 19.50
C TRP A 267 23.86 14.62 19.75
N PRO A 268 23.71 15.60 18.85
CA PRO A 268 24.11 16.96 19.17
C PRO A 268 23.22 17.48 20.30
N ILE A 269 23.88 17.88 21.39
CA ILE A 269 23.21 18.57 22.49
C ILE A 269 22.73 19.91 21.93
N ALA A 270 21.42 20.13 21.90
CA ALA A 270 20.86 21.42 21.56
C ALA A 270 21.27 22.42 22.64
N VAL A 271 21.99 23.48 22.24
CA VAL A 271 22.32 24.67 23.03
C VAL A 271 21.18 25.67 22.92
#